data_781135fc49792dc1a9e856fd6ec65c12
#
_entry.id   781135fc49792dc1a9e856fd6ec65c12
#
_cell.length_a   1.000
_cell.length_b   1.000
_cell.length_c   1.000
_cell.angle_alpha   90.00
_cell.angle_beta   90.00
_cell.angle_gamma   90.00
#
_symmetry.space_group_name_H-M   'P 1'
#
loop_
_entity.id
_entity.type
_entity.pdbx_description
1 polymer ?
#
loop_
_entity_poly.entity_id
_entity_poly.type
_entity_poly.pdbx_seq_one_letter_code
_entity_poly.pdbx_strand_id
1 'polypeptide(L)'
;MPFKDDKVQRERQREYSRRWYLANPSKTKVASARRKKEQKERWEAYRADKACAHCGFSHPAVIDFHHVIRENKQSVHNLATKRSNVSAAIREAEEKCIPLCSNCHRILHWQERQRIRAERKKKFKRKKHD
;
A
#
# COMPACT_ATOMS: atom_id res chain seq x y z
N MET A 1 -9.09 -2.43 -44.38
CA MET A 1 -10.00 -1.70 -43.49
C MET A 1 -9.19 -0.71 -42.71
N PRO A 2 -9.40 0.59 -42.81
CA PRO A 2 -8.72 1.52 -41.92
C PRO A 2 -9.22 1.28 -40.50
N PHE A 3 -8.30 1.04 -39.57
CA PHE A 3 -8.61 1.00 -38.14
C PHE A 3 -9.32 2.32 -37.80
N LYS A 4 -10.59 2.24 -37.44
CA LYS A 4 -11.35 3.40 -36.94
C LYS A 4 -10.58 3.96 -35.75
N ASP A 5 -10.42 5.26 -35.78
CA ASP A 5 -9.65 6.03 -34.81
C ASP A 5 -9.94 5.57 -33.38
N ASP A 6 -8.97 4.89 -32.80
CA ASP A 6 -9.04 4.24 -31.48
C ASP A 6 -9.36 5.25 -30.35
N LYS A 7 -9.11 6.53 -30.58
CA LYS A 7 -9.45 7.62 -29.69
C LYS A 7 -10.95 7.91 -29.66
N VAL A 8 -11.59 8.00 -30.83
CA VAL A 8 -13.04 8.27 -30.94
C VAL A 8 -13.84 7.12 -30.35
N GLN A 9 -13.40 5.89 -30.55
CA GLN A 9 -14.07 4.71 -29.98
C GLN A 9 -13.95 4.68 -28.46
N ARG A 10 -12.79 5.02 -27.91
CA ARG A 10 -12.56 5.17 -26.46
C ARG A 10 -13.42 6.27 -25.83
N GLU A 11 -13.56 7.39 -26.49
CA GLU A 11 -14.42 8.50 -26.03
C GLU A 11 -15.90 8.09 -26.02
N ARG A 12 -16.40 7.46 -27.07
CA ARG A 12 -17.76 6.90 -27.11
C ARG A 12 -18.02 5.88 -26.02
N GLN A 13 -17.05 4.99 -25.77
CA GLN A 13 -17.15 3.98 -24.73
C GLN A 13 -17.20 4.61 -23.34
N ARG A 14 -16.39 5.65 -23.10
CA ARG A 14 -16.41 6.42 -21.83
C ARG A 14 -17.75 7.12 -21.62
N GLU A 15 -18.29 7.74 -22.65
CA GLU A 15 -19.58 8.43 -22.58
C GLU A 15 -20.73 7.46 -22.34
N TYR A 16 -20.75 6.32 -23.03
CA TYR A 16 -21.71 5.26 -22.80
C TYR A 16 -21.64 4.74 -21.36
N SER A 17 -20.47 4.41 -20.89
CA SER A 17 -20.26 3.96 -19.51
C SER A 17 -20.74 5.00 -18.50
N ARG A 18 -20.41 6.27 -18.70
CA ARG A 18 -20.87 7.36 -17.83
C ARG A 18 -22.39 7.45 -17.78
N ARG A 19 -23.05 7.43 -18.93
CA ARG A 19 -24.54 7.46 -19.00
C ARG A 19 -25.14 6.26 -18.28
N TRP A 20 -24.58 5.07 -18.50
CA TRP A 20 -25.06 3.86 -17.85
C TRP A 20 -24.92 3.93 -16.32
N TYR A 21 -23.78 4.41 -15.82
CA TYR A 21 -23.55 4.59 -14.37
C TYR A 21 -24.53 5.60 -13.76
N LEU A 22 -24.80 6.70 -14.44
CA LEU A 22 -25.77 7.70 -13.98
C LEU A 22 -27.20 7.17 -13.98
N ALA A 23 -27.56 6.32 -14.93
CA ALA A 23 -28.87 5.70 -15.04
C ALA A 23 -29.09 4.51 -14.07
N ASN A 24 -28.02 3.93 -13.52
CA ASN A 24 -28.08 2.74 -12.66
C ASN A 24 -27.35 2.92 -11.32
N PRO A 25 -27.68 3.95 -10.52
CA PRO A 25 -26.91 4.28 -9.30
C PRO A 25 -27.00 3.19 -8.23
N SER A 26 -28.12 2.50 -8.10
CA SER A 26 -28.26 1.40 -7.13
C SER A 26 -27.42 0.18 -7.51
N LYS A 27 -27.40 -0.21 -8.78
CA LYS A 27 -26.59 -1.33 -9.27
C LYS A 27 -25.09 -1.06 -9.10
N THR A 28 -24.64 0.16 -9.40
CA THR A 28 -23.24 0.56 -9.23
C THR A 28 -22.83 0.61 -7.77
N LYS A 29 -23.71 1.07 -6.88
CA LYS A 29 -23.47 1.08 -5.44
C LYS A 29 -23.27 -0.33 -4.87
N VAL A 30 -24.16 -1.27 -5.26
CA VAL A 30 -24.07 -2.68 -4.85
C VAL A 30 -22.79 -3.34 -5.38
N ALA A 31 -22.47 -3.16 -6.66
CA ALA A 31 -21.26 -3.71 -7.27
C ALA A 31 -19.98 -3.13 -6.61
N SER A 32 -19.97 -1.84 -6.32
CA SER A 32 -18.86 -1.18 -5.63
C SER A 32 -18.67 -1.71 -4.20
N ALA A 33 -19.77 -1.88 -3.46
CA ALA A 33 -19.73 -2.43 -2.10
C ALA A 33 -19.21 -3.88 -2.09
N ARG A 34 -19.67 -4.71 -3.03
CA ARG A 34 -19.17 -6.09 -3.20
C ARG A 34 -17.67 -6.11 -3.48
N ARG A 35 -17.22 -5.31 -4.43
CA ARG A 35 -15.79 -5.21 -4.76
C ARG A 35 -14.93 -4.79 -3.57
N LYS A 36 -15.37 -3.80 -2.82
CA LYS A 36 -14.67 -3.36 -1.59
C LYS A 36 -14.57 -4.48 -0.55
N LYS A 37 -15.66 -5.23 -0.36
CA LYS A 37 -15.70 -6.38 0.54
C LYS A 37 -14.70 -7.45 0.09
N GLU A 38 -14.73 -7.85 -1.19
CA GLU A 38 -13.80 -8.84 -1.77
C GLU A 38 -12.33 -8.40 -1.61
N GLN A 39 -12.02 -7.14 -1.87
CA GLN A 39 -10.68 -6.59 -1.70
C GLN A 39 -10.25 -6.62 -0.22
N LYS A 40 -11.15 -6.27 0.70
CA LYS A 40 -10.87 -6.34 2.15
C LYS A 40 -10.57 -7.76 2.59
N GLU A 41 -11.43 -8.72 2.23
CA GLU A 41 -11.25 -10.14 2.56
C GLU A 41 -9.93 -10.69 2.01
N ARG A 42 -9.61 -10.36 0.77
CA ARG A 42 -8.33 -10.74 0.14
C ARG A 42 -7.12 -10.17 0.88
N TRP A 43 -7.20 -8.91 1.30
CA TRP A 43 -6.13 -8.26 2.05
C TRP A 43 -5.95 -8.88 3.44
N GLU A 44 -7.03 -9.15 4.14
CA GLU A 44 -7.01 -9.82 5.45
C GLU A 44 -6.44 -11.24 5.35
N ALA A 45 -6.82 -12.00 4.33
CA ALA A 45 -6.27 -13.32 4.07
C ALA A 45 -4.76 -13.27 3.79
N TYR A 46 -4.30 -12.31 2.99
CA TYR A 46 -2.88 -12.10 2.73
C TYR A 46 -2.10 -11.79 4.02
N ARG A 47 -2.62 -10.92 4.87
CA ARG A 47 -1.99 -10.59 6.16
C ARG A 47 -2.00 -11.74 7.14
N ALA A 48 -3.05 -12.54 7.16
CA ALA A 48 -3.18 -13.69 8.04
C ALA A 48 -2.11 -14.77 7.81
N ASP A 49 -1.58 -14.86 6.59
CA ASP A 49 -0.50 -15.77 6.19
C ASP A 49 0.90 -15.26 6.57
N LYS A 50 1.01 -14.06 7.12
CA LYS A 50 2.30 -13.43 7.44
C LYS A 50 2.62 -13.53 8.93
N ALA A 51 3.92 -13.69 9.19
CA ALA A 51 4.49 -13.64 10.54
C ALA A 51 5.55 -12.55 10.64
N CYS A 52 5.75 -12.00 11.81
CA CYS A 52 6.81 -11.03 12.04
C CYS A 52 8.17 -11.64 11.72
N ALA A 53 8.92 -11.03 10.82
CA ALA A 53 10.26 -11.49 10.43
C ALA A 53 11.27 -11.44 11.59
N HIS A 54 11.00 -10.66 12.62
CA HIS A 54 11.90 -10.50 13.78
C HIS A 54 11.56 -11.43 14.94
N CYS A 55 10.29 -11.49 15.39
CA CYS A 55 9.90 -12.27 16.58
C CYS A 55 8.99 -13.46 16.29
N GLY A 56 8.55 -13.63 15.04
CA GLY A 56 7.69 -14.75 14.62
C GLY A 56 6.21 -14.61 14.99
N PHE A 57 5.81 -13.55 15.70
CA PHE A 57 4.41 -13.35 16.07
C PHE A 57 3.54 -13.19 14.82
N SER A 58 2.42 -13.90 14.79
CA SER A 58 1.53 -13.96 13.63
C SER A 58 0.09 -13.67 14.05
N HIS A 59 -0.38 -12.46 13.74
CA HIS A 59 -1.78 -12.08 13.84
C HIS A 59 -2.07 -10.96 12.83
N PRO A 60 -3.10 -11.09 11.98
CA PRO A 60 -3.34 -10.13 10.89
C PRO A 60 -3.56 -8.69 11.38
N ALA A 61 -4.11 -8.49 12.57
CA ALA A 61 -4.36 -7.15 13.12
C ALA A 61 -3.08 -6.38 13.48
N VAL A 62 -1.96 -7.07 13.73
CA VAL A 62 -0.72 -6.45 14.22
C VAL A 62 0.46 -6.57 13.24
N ILE A 63 0.26 -7.16 12.07
CA ILE A 63 1.29 -7.25 11.04
C ILE A 63 1.28 -5.96 10.21
N ASP A 64 2.41 -5.28 10.23
CA ASP A 64 2.74 -4.13 9.41
C ASP A 64 3.78 -4.51 8.34
N PHE A 65 3.84 -3.77 7.27
CA PHE A 65 4.83 -3.95 6.21
C PHE A 65 5.86 -2.81 6.26
N HIS A 66 7.08 -3.15 6.68
CA HIS A 66 8.19 -2.20 6.78
C HIS A 66 8.98 -2.16 5.48
N HIS A 67 9.09 -0.97 4.86
CA HIS A 67 9.88 -0.80 3.65
C HIS A 67 11.38 -0.90 3.93
N VAL A 68 12.02 -1.89 3.36
CA VAL A 68 13.48 -2.03 3.31
C VAL A 68 14.05 -1.34 2.07
N ILE A 69 13.31 -1.37 0.95
CA ILE A 69 13.61 -0.61 -0.26
C ILE A 69 12.75 0.65 -0.25
N ARG A 70 13.38 1.82 -0.07
CA ARG A 70 12.66 3.10 0.08
C ARG A 70 12.48 3.87 -1.23
N GLU A 71 13.12 3.41 -2.29
CA GLU A 71 13.02 4.04 -3.60
C GLU A 71 11.61 3.86 -4.17
N ASN A 72 10.99 4.98 -4.59
CA ASN A 72 9.63 5.02 -5.13
C ASN A 72 8.60 4.24 -4.28
N LYS A 73 8.77 4.27 -2.95
CA LYS A 73 7.88 3.57 -2.03
C LYS A 73 6.46 4.11 -2.08
N GLN A 74 5.50 3.20 -2.03
CA GLN A 74 4.08 3.51 -1.85
C GLN A 74 3.57 2.96 -0.53
N SER A 75 2.64 3.65 0.10
CA SER A 75 2.04 3.14 1.33
C SER A 75 1.21 1.89 1.04
N VAL A 76 1.66 0.74 1.52
CA VAL A 76 0.96 -0.55 1.39
C VAL A 76 -0.45 -0.46 1.97
N HIS A 77 -0.60 0.16 3.15
CA HIS A 77 -1.89 0.38 3.78
C HIS A 77 -2.84 1.22 2.91
N ASN A 78 -2.36 2.32 2.35
CA ASN A 78 -3.19 3.18 1.49
C ASN A 78 -3.58 2.48 0.19
N LEU A 79 -2.69 1.69 -0.42
CA LEU A 79 -2.99 0.89 -1.59
C LEU A 79 -4.10 -0.13 -1.30
N ALA A 80 -3.98 -0.87 -0.19
CA ALA A 80 -4.94 -1.90 0.17
C ALA A 80 -6.31 -1.35 0.60
N THR A 81 -6.33 -0.28 1.40
CA THR A 81 -7.55 0.22 2.03
C THR A 81 -8.17 1.40 1.29
N LYS A 82 -7.45 2.50 1.14
CA LYS A 82 -8.01 3.73 0.53
C LYS A 82 -8.23 3.61 -0.95
N ARG A 83 -7.29 2.98 -1.67
CA ARG A 83 -7.39 2.77 -3.12
C ARG A 83 -8.08 1.48 -3.50
N SER A 84 -8.32 0.58 -2.54
CA SER A 84 -8.89 -0.76 -2.77
C SER A 84 -8.17 -1.50 -3.90
N ASN A 85 -6.85 -1.36 -3.96
CA ASN A 85 -5.99 -2.03 -4.93
C ASN A 85 -5.05 -3.01 -4.23
N VAL A 86 -5.61 -4.13 -3.82
CA VAL A 86 -4.89 -5.16 -3.05
C VAL A 86 -3.77 -5.79 -3.87
N SER A 87 -3.95 -5.95 -5.18
CA SER A 87 -2.87 -6.50 -6.04
C SER A 87 -1.63 -5.62 -6.03
N ALA A 88 -1.78 -4.29 -6.10
CA ALA A 88 -0.67 -3.36 -5.99
C ALA A 88 -0.07 -3.34 -4.58
N ALA A 89 -0.90 -3.44 -3.55
CA ALA A 89 -0.45 -3.51 -2.15
C ALA A 89 0.40 -4.76 -1.89
N ILE A 90 -0.03 -5.91 -2.36
CA ILE A 90 0.72 -7.17 -2.24
C ILE A 90 2.06 -7.08 -2.98
N ARG A 91 2.07 -6.56 -4.19
CA ARG A 91 3.29 -6.38 -4.98
C ARG A 91 4.29 -5.47 -4.25
N GLU A 92 3.86 -4.32 -3.78
CA GLU A 92 4.70 -3.41 -3.00
C GLU A 92 5.25 -4.07 -1.73
N ALA A 93 4.39 -4.82 -1.01
CA ALA A 93 4.79 -5.54 0.19
C ALA A 93 5.84 -6.63 -0.10
N GLU A 94 5.67 -7.41 -1.15
CA GLU A 94 6.58 -8.51 -1.50
C GLU A 94 7.90 -8.03 -2.09
N GLU A 95 7.86 -6.99 -2.92
CA GLU A 95 9.06 -6.47 -3.58
C GLU A 95 9.92 -5.56 -2.68
N LYS A 96 9.32 -4.82 -1.76
CA LYS A 96 10.01 -3.75 -1.02
C LYS A 96 9.93 -3.82 0.49
N CYS A 97 9.10 -4.68 1.04
CA CYS A 97 8.82 -4.71 2.49
C CYS A 97 9.16 -6.04 3.13
N ILE A 98 9.31 -6.00 4.46
CA ILE A 98 9.29 -7.17 5.32
C ILE A 98 8.10 -7.07 6.28
N PRO A 99 7.44 -8.18 6.62
CA PRO A 99 6.38 -8.18 7.62
C PRO A 99 6.98 -8.05 9.02
N LEU A 100 6.48 -7.11 9.81
CA LEU A 100 6.84 -6.93 11.20
C LEU A 100 5.59 -6.76 12.04
N CYS A 101 5.58 -7.29 13.26
CA CYS A 101 4.53 -6.93 14.20
C CYS A 101 4.68 -5.47 14.64
N SER A 102 3.60 -4.85 15.07
CA SER A 102 3.57 -3.44 15.48
C SER A 102 4.63 -3.09 16.52
N ASN A 103 4.94 -4.00 17.45
CA ASN A 103 5.96 -3.79 18.47
C ASN A 103 7.37 -3.75 17.84
N CYS A 104 7.74 -4.78 17.09
CA CYS A 104 9.04 -4.84 16.42
C CYS A 104 9.22 -3.69 15.43
N HIS A 105 8.17 -3.31 14.72
CA HIS A 105 8.17 -2.18 13.79
C HIS A 105 8.45 -0.84 14.49
N ARG A 106 7.80 -0.59 15.64
CA ARG A 106 8.04 0.60 16.46
C ARG A 106 9.43 0.62 17.06
N ILE A 107 9.93 -0.52 17.56
CA ILE A 107 11.28 -0.65 18.11
C ILE A 107 12.32 -0.34 17.02
N LEU A 108 12.17 -0.91 15.83
CA LEU A 108 13.07 -0.66 14.70
C LEU A 108 13.15 0.83 14.36
N HIS A 109 12.03 1.51 14.23
CA HIS A 109 12.01 2.96 13.97
C HIS A 109 12.57 3.79 15.12
N TRP A 110 12.37 3.36 16.36
CA TRP A 110 12.99 4.02 17.51
C TRP A 110 14.51 3.91 17.46
N GLN A 111 15.06 2.72 17.18
CA GLN A 111 16.50 2.48 17.05
C GLN A 111 17.10 3.30 15.91
N GLU A 112 16.45 3.35 14.75
CA GLU A 112 16.87 4.19 13.62
C GLU A 112 16.95 5.66 14.00
N ARG A 113 15.94 6.18 14.71
CA ARG A 113 15.96 7.58 15.19
C ARG A 113 17.09 7.85 16.18
N GLN A 114 17.39 6.91 17.08
CA GLN A 114 18.51 7.06 18.03
C GLN A 114 19.85 7.11 17.29
N ARG A 115 20.04 6.25 16.30
CA ARG A 115 21.26 6.24 15.46
C ARG A 115 21.42 7.55 14.71
N ILE A 116 20.39 8.04 14.06
CA ILE A 116 20.43 9.32 13.33
C ILE A 116 20.75 10.50 14.28
N ARG A 117 20.16 10.52 15.47
CA ARG A 117 20.47 11.54 16.49
C ARG A 117 21.94 11.50 16.93
N ALA A 118 22.47 10.31 17.15
CA ALA A 118 23.87 10.15 17.55
C ALA A 118 24.83 10.62 16.44
N GLU A 119 24.56 10.29 15.19
CA GLU A 119 25.34 10.73 14.02
C GLU A 119 25.31 12.26 13.85
N ARG A 120 24.13 12.88 14.02
CA ARG A 120 23.99 14.35 13.98
C ARG A 120 24.81 15.03 15.08
N LYS A 121 24.79 14.50 16.31
CA LYS A 121 25.61 15.01 17.42
C LYS A 121 27.10 14.90 17.11
N LYS A 122 27.58 13.78 16.54
CA LYS A 122 28.99 13.62 16.13
C LYS A 122 29.39 14.63 15.06
N LYS A 123 28.56 14.83 14.03
CA LYS A 123 28.82 15.83 12.97
C LYS A 123 28.85 17.26 13.51
N PHE A 124 28.00 17.61 14.47
CA PHE A 124 27.96 18.92 15.08
C PHE A 124 29.24 19.19 15.93
N LYS A 125 29.68 18.19 16.69
CA LYS A 125 30.94 18.31 17.48
C LYS A 125 32.16 18.51 16.57
N ARG A 126 32.28 17.78 15.46
CA ARG A 126 33.37 17.93 14.49
C ARG A 126 33.44 19.35 13.91
N LYS A 127 32.30 19.94 13.54
CA LYS A 127 32.23 21.31 13.00
C LYS A 127 32.60 22.41 13.99
N LYS A 128 32.59 22.14 15.31
CA LYS A 128 33.01 23.12 16.35
C LYS A 128 34.51 23.09 16.64
N HIS A 129 35.23 22.09 16.19
CA HIS A 129 36.66 21.92 16.43
C HIS A 129 37.51 22.17 15.17
N ASP A 130 36.89 22.46 14.04
CA ASP A 130 37.54 23.00 12.84
C ASP A 130 37.34 24.52 12.77
#